data_d8911a4736ad3f9a66d5b83516ea3505
#
_entry.id   d8911a4736ad3f9a66d5b83516ea3505
#
_cell.length_a   1.000
_cell.length_b   1.000
_cell.length_c   1.000
_cell.angle_alpha   90.00
_cell.angle_beta   90.00
_cell.angle_gamma   90.00
#
_symmetry.space_group_name_H-M   'P 1'
#
loop_
_entity.id
_entity.type
_entity.pdbx_description
1 polymer ?
#
loop_
_entity_poly.entity_id
_entity_poly.type
_entity_poly.pdbx_seq_one_letter_code
_entity_poly.pdbx_strand_id
1 'polypeptide(L)'
;MTLHYHPEPALSVKKRRCRGRKFPRRTIASLAKLERKQKRPAVNKPYRDTRKIDPTQGANLGDGTPNNNDRIEIGPTQLAFREWAAAGLQLPNLERMREFRWKRLTQAIVDRGYGGLLMFDPLNIRYATDSTNMQLWNTHNPFRAVLLCADGYMVIWDYKNSPFLSKFNPLVREQRSGADLFYFDRGDKVDVAADVFANEVRVLLEEHGSGTKRLAVDKIMLHGLRALEAQGFEIMDGEEVTEKSRAIKGPDEILAMRCASHACETAVAEMEKFARANVGDGQTSEDDIWAVLHAENIRRGGEWIETRLLASGQRTNPWFQECGPRITQKNEIIAFDTDLIGSYGICVDISRTWWIGDRKPRADMVYAMQHAHEHIMSNMEMLKPGVMIPDLTANCHRLDDKFQAQKYGCLMHGVGLCDEWPLVAYPDKAVAGAYDYPLEPGMVLCVEAAVGEVGGDFSIKLEDQVLITEDGYENLSTYPFDPQLMGIE
;
A
#
# COMPACT_ATOMS: atom_id res chain seq x y z
N MET A 1 3.01 -13.04 -54.80
CA MET A 1 3.34 -11.62 -54.87
C MET A 1 4.53 -11.37 -53.99
N THR A 2 5.68 -11.27 -54.60
CA THR A 2 7.00 -11.16 -53.95
C THR A 2 7.29 -9.67 -53.78
N LEU A 3 7.40 -9.17 -52.58
CA LEU A 3 7.81 -7.79 -52.29
C LEU A 3 9.32 -7.73 -52.15
N HIS A 4 9.96 -7.05 -53.08
CA HIS A 4 11.41 -6.72 -53.08
C HIS A 4 11.68 -5.60 -52.07
N TYR A 5 12.64 -5.84 -51.19
CA TYR A 5 13.19 -4.86 -50.25
C TYR A 5 14.36 -4.14 -50.92
N HIS A 6 14.27 -2.82 -51.09
CA HIS A 6 15.40 -1.98 -51.49
C HIS A 6 16.01 -1.32 -50.25
N PRO A 7 17.33 -1.36 -50.07
CA PRO A 7 17.95 -0.62 -48.97
C PRO A 7 18.20 0.84 -49.37
N GLU A 8 17.81 1.77 -48.54
CA GLU A 8 18.16 3.18 -48.64
C GLU A 8 19.64 3.44 -48.23
N PRO A 9 20.28 4.49 -48.79
CA PRO A 9 21.71 4.73 -48.60
C PRO A 9 22.02 5.41 -47.24
N ALA A 10 23.12 5.02 -46.65
CA ALA A 10 23.67 5.52 -45.41
C ALA A 10 23.92 7.04 -45.42
N LEU A 11 23.29 7.78 -44.54
CA LEU A 11 23.57 9.18 -44.25
C LEU A 11 24.87 9.33 -43.47
N SER A 12 25.85 10.01 -44.08
CA SER A 12 27.11 10.35 -43.44
C SER A 12 26.93 11.38 -42.32
N VAL A 13 27.21 10.97 -41.08
CA VAL A 13 27.21 11.87 -39.91
C VAL A 13 28.51 12.67 -39.88
N LYS A 14 28.46 13.94 -40.28
CA LYS A 14 29.55 14.91 -40.06
C LYS A 14 29.73 15.15 -38.55
N LYS A 15 30.86 14.72 -38.00
CA LYS A 15 31.31 15.06 -36.64
C LYS A 15 31.46 16.58 -36.49
N ARG A 16 30.48 17.23 -35.84
CA ARG A 16 30.68 18.58 -35.30
C ARG A 16 31.45 18.48 -34.00
N ARG A 17 32.66 19.05 -33.99
CA ARG A 17 33.46 19.28 -32.79
C ARG A 17 32.71 20.30 -31.92
N CYS A 18 32.14 19.87 -30.81
CA CYS A 18 31.70 20.76 -29.75
C CYS A 18 32.94 21.32 -29.03
N ARG A 19 33.15 22.61 -29.14
CA ARG A 19 34.11 23.34 -28.32
C ARG A 19 33.66 23.27 -26.87
N GLY A 20 34.49 22.72 -26.00
CA GLY A 20 34.24 22.60 -24.57
C GLY A 20 34.04 23.96 -23.90
N ARG A 21 32.86 24.18 -23.35
CA ARG A 21 32.65 25.20 -22.33
C ARG A 21 33.20 24.62 -21.00
N LYS A 22 34.25 25.26 -20.50
CA LYS A 22 34.76 24.98 -19.14
C LYS A 22 33.72 25.43 -18.13
N PHE A 23 33.05 24.49 -17.48
CA PHE A 23 32.31 24.75 -16.26
C PHE A 23 33.29 25.11 -15.13
N PRO A 24 33.04 26.13 -14.31
CA PRO A 24 33.94 26.49 -13.22
C PRO A 24 33.92 25.37 -12.16
N ARG A 25 35.10 24.83 -11.86
CA ARG A 25 35.31 23.93 -10.72
C ARG A 25 35.15 24.74 -9.41
N ARG A 26 33.91 24.97 -9.02
CA ARG A 26 33.58 25.36 -7.65
C ARG A 26 32.54 24.36 -7.21
N THR A 27 32.89 23.49 -6.25
CA THR A 27 31.81 23.02 -5.34
C THR A 27 32.23 21.93 -4.36
N ILE A 28 33.41 21.31 -4.48
CA ILE A 28 33.78 20.30 -3.47
C ILE A 28 34.45 20.92 -2.23
N ALA A 29 35.10 22.04 -2.39
CA ALA A 29 35.76 22.71 -1.26
C ALA A 29 34.84 23.61 -0.38
N SER A 30 33.66 24.00 -0.89
CA SER A 30 32.68 24.80 -0.13
C SER A 30 31.75 23.93 0.73
N LEU A 31 31.45 22.73 0.31
CA LEU A 31 30.65 21.77 1.13
C LEU A 31 31.47 21.28 2.35
N ALA A 32 32.77 21.04 2.18
CA ALA A 32 33.63 20.67 3.30
C ALA A 32 33.86 21.78 4.38
N LYS A 33 33.53 23.05 4.05
CA LYS A 33 33.62 24.16 5.01
C LYS A 33 32.31 24.41 5.79
N LEU A 34 31.17 23.96 5.29
CA LEU A 34 29.88 24.04 6.00
C LEU A 34 29.71 22.91 7.03
N GLU A 35 30.36 21.76 6.83
CA GLU A 35 30.32 20.67 7.81
C GLU A 35 31.14 20.91 9.08
N ARG A 36 31.98 21.95 9.15
CA ARG A 36 32.83 22.23 10.31
C ARG A 36 32.23 23.16 11.40
N LYS A 37 30.99 23.60 11.29
CA LYS A 37 30.41 24.55 12.29
C LYS A 37 29.15 24.07 13.02
N GLN A 38 28.71 22.86 12.82
CA GLN A 38 27.75 22.26 13.76
C GLN A 38 28.46 21.09 14.48
N LYS A 39 29.15 21.37 15.58
CA LYS A 39 29.39 20.33 16.58
C LYS A 39 28.02 19.91 17.09
N ARG A 40 27.47 18.82 16.49
CA ARG A 40 26.39 18.08 17.14
C ARG A 40 26.87 17.79 18.56
N PRO A 41 26.08 18.05 19.61
CA PRO A 41 26.44 17.64 20.94
C PRO A 41 26.80 16.18 20.85
N ALA A 42 27.93 15.78 21.42
CA ALA A 42 28.32 14.38 21.51
C ALA A 42 27.20 13.67 22.24
N VAL A 43 26.37 12.95 21.47
CA VAL A 43 25.44 12.01 22.07
C VAL A 43 26.33 11.03 22.82
N ASN A 44 26.25 11.09 24.15
CA ASN A 44 26.91 10.14 25.00
C ASN A 44 26.63 8.74 24.47
N LYS A 45 27.62 8.09 23.92
CA LYS A 45 27.53 6.73 23.36
C LYS A 45 28.15 5.67 24.31
N PRO A 46 27.68 5.48 25.53
CA PRO A 46 28.07 4.29 26.26
C PRO A 46 27.31 3.04 25.76
N TYR A 47 26.37 3.21 24.82
CA TYR A 47 25.34 2.22 24.50
C TYR A 47 25.74 1.21 23.41
N ARG A 48 26.64 1.59 22.50
CA ARG A 48 26.92 0.75 21.30
C ARG A 48 28.02 -0.30 21.50
N ASP A 49 28.91 -0.13 22.47
CA ASP A 49 30.08 -1.00 22.59
C ASP A 49 29.82 -2.31 23.36
N THR A 50 28.70 -2.39 24.09
CA THR A 50 28.34 -3.57 24.90
C THR A 50 27.06 -4.28 24.45
N ARG A 51 26.26 -3.64 23.60
CA ARG A 51 24.96 -4.20 23.19
C ARG A 51 25.09 -5.00 21.90
N LYS A 52 24.72 -6.26 21.96
CA LYS A 52 24.57 -7.12 20.79
C LYS A 52 23.16 -6.96 20.21
N ILE A 53 23.06 -6.86 18.91
CA ILE A 53 21.80 -6.98 18.20
C ILE A 53 21.28 -8.41 18.43
N ASP A 54 20.05 -8.52 18.91
CA ASP A 54 19.35 -9.79 18.98
C ASP A 54 18.49 -9.94 17.72
N PRO A 55 18.88 -10.77 16.76
CA PRO A 55 18.15 -10.94 15.52
C PRO A 55 16.81 -11.69 15.68
N THR A 56 16.44 -12.07 16.89
CA THR A 56 15.16 -12.72 17.19
C THR A 56 14.14 -11.76 17.80
N GLN A 57 14.53 -10.51 18.03
CA GLN A 57 13.66 -9.47 18.60
C GLN A 57 13.02 -8.64 17.50
N GLY A 58 11.70 -8.51 17.57
CA GLY A 58 10.94 -7.64 16.68
C GLY A 58 11.07 -6.15 17.01
N ALA A 59 10.57 -5.32 16.11
CA ALA A 59 10.53 -3.87 16.25
C ALA A 59 9.72 -3.42 17.47
N ASN A 60 8.69 -4.19 17.81
CA ASN A 60 7.79 -3.93 18.94
C ASN A 60 7.67 -5.16 19.82
N LEU A 61 7.29 -4.93 21.08
CA LEU A 61 6.84 -6.01 21.96
C LEU A 61 5.46 -6.51 21.51
N GLY A 62 5.04 -7.66 22.00
CA GLY A 62 3.75 -8.26 21.65
C GLY A 62 2.55 -7.40 22.01
N ASP A 63 2.68 -6.52 23.02
CA ASP A 63 1.68 -5.55 23.42
C ASP A 63 1.63 -4.28 22.54
N GLY A 64 2.47 -4.21 21.48
CA GLY A 64 2.55 -3.08 20.57
C GLY A 64 3.50 -1.96 21.02
N THR A 65 4.05 -2.01 22.23
CA THR A 65 4.98 -1.00 22.73
C THR A 65 6.37 -1.13 22.05
N PRO A 66 7.18 -0.03 22.04
CA PRO A 66 8.48 -0.07 21.41
C PRO A 66 9.42 -1.09 22.08
N ASN A 67 10.03 -1.94 21.27
CA ASN A 67 11.16 -2.72 21.74
C ASN A 67 12.40 -1.83 21.76
N ASN A 68 12.94 -1.58 22.94
CA ASN A 68 14.14 -0.73 23.13
C ASN A 68 15.45 -1.42 22.72
N ASN A 69 15.39 -2.63 22.20
CA ASN A 69 16.54 -3.30 21.62
C ASN A 69 16.93 -2.71 20.26
N ASP A 70 18.15 -3.01 19.77
CA ASP A 70 18.52 -2.66 18.41
C ASP A 70 17.65 -3.50 17.45
N ARG A 71 16.71 -2.83 16.82
CA ARG A 71 15.72 -3.46 15.93
C ARG A 71 16.30 -3.62 14.54
N ILE A 72 15.95 -4.71 13.91
CA ILE A 72 16.32 -5.04 12.54
C ILE A 72 15.10 -5.06 11.61
N GLU A 73 13.91 -4.94 12.15
CA GLU A 73 12.65 -4.92 11.41
C GLU A 73 12.13 -3.51 11.17
N ILE A 74 11.32 -3.35 10.15
CA ILE A 74 10.54 -2.15 9.88
C ILE A 74 9.42 -2.04 10.93
N GLY A 75 9.18 -0.85 11.42
CA GLY A 75 8.11 -0.61 12.37
C GLY A 75 8.12 0.81 12.92
N PRO A 76 7.14 1.16 13.76
CA PRO A 76 6.98 2.49 14.32
C PRO A 76 8.24 3.00 15.00
N THR A 77 8.52 4.28 14.80
CA THR A 77 9.67 4.95 15.41
C THR A 77 9.29 5.62 16.73
N GLN A 78 10.29 6.05 17.50
CA GLN A 78 10.05 6.84 18.71
C GLN A 78 9.33 8.17 18.43
N LEU A 79 9.44 8.71 17.20
CA LEU A 79 8.68 9.87 16.78
C LEU A 79 7.18 9.54 16.71
N ALA A 80 6.81 8.48 15.99
CA ALA A 80 5.43 8.03 15.88
C ALA A 80 4.78 7.78 17.25
N PHE A 81 5.46 7.04 18.14
CA PHE A 81 4.94 6.78 19.48
C PHE A 81 4.69 8.05 20.30
N ARG A 82 5.55 9.07 20.19
CA ARG A 82 5.32 10.35 20.86
C ARG A 82 4.13 11.11 20.28
N GLU A 83 3.99 11.11 18.96
CA GLU A 83 2.87 11.77 18.28
C GLU A 83 1.54 11.07 18.63
N TRP A 84 1.50 9.74 18.60
CA TRP A 84 0.31 8.96 18.98
C TRP A 84 -0.07 9.14 20.45
N ALA A 85 0.91 9.14 21.35
CA ALA A 85 0.65 9.42 22.77
C ALA A 85 0.09 10.84 22.99
N ALA A 86 0.61 11.83 22.27
CA ALA A 86 0.10 13.20 22.33
C ALA A 86 -1.33 13.32 21.76
N ALA A 87 -1.68 12.52 20.76
CA ALA A 87 -3.02 12.42 20.20
C ALA A 87 -3.98 11.53 21.02
N GLY A 88 -3.49 10.87 22.07
CA GLY A 88 -4.32 9.98 22.92
C GLY A 88 -4.68 8.66 22.25
N LEU A 89 -3.95 8.24 21.22
CA LEU A 89 -4.21 7.00 20.50
C LEU A 89 -3.78 5.78 21.31
N GLN A 90 -4.57 4.74 21.24
CA GLN A 90 -4.26 3.42 21.81
C GLN A 90 -3.40 2.63 20.83
N LEU A 91 -2.39 1.93 21.36
CA LEU A 91 -1.52 1.06 20.56
C LEU A 91 -2.17 -0.32 20.35
N PRO A 92 -1.96 -0.95 19.17
CA PRO A 92 -2.43 -2.31 18.93
C PRO A 92 -1.63 -3.32 19.76
N ASN A 93 -2.30 -4.38 20.21
CA ASN A 93 -1.61 -5.57 20.71
C ASN A 93 -1.32 -6.50 19.52
N LEU A 94 -0.06 -6.60 19.14
CA LEU A 94 0.35 -7.34 17.94
C LEU A 94 0.18 -8.86 18.07
N GLU A 95 0.26 -9.42 19.29
CA GLU A 95 0.00 -10.86 19.51
C GLU A 95 -1.46 -11.18 19.24
N ARG A 96 -2.40 -10.40 19.81
CA ARG A 96 -3.83 -10.56 19.52
C ARG A 96 -4.18 -10.33 18.05
N MET A 97 -3.54 -9.34 17.42
CA MET A 97 -3.72 -9.07 15.99
C MET A 97 -3.31 -10.27 15.14
N ARG A 98 -2.13 -10.86 15.41
CA ARG A 98 -1.63 -12.07 14.73
C ARG A 98 -2.55 -13.27 14.94
N GLU A 99 -3.00 -13.49 16.17
CA GLU A 99 -3.96 -14.55 16.48
C GLU A 99 -5.30 -14.37 15.76
N PHE A 100 -5.81 -13.15 15.69
CA PHE A 100 -7.05 -12.84 14.98
C PHE A 100 -6.92 -13.20 13.50
N ARG A 101 -5.88 -12.74 12.83
CA ARG A 101 -5.59 -13.02 11.42
C ARG A 101 -5.43 -14.53 11.16
N TRP A 102 -4.65 -15.19 12.00
CA TRP A 102 -4.45 -16.64 11.92
C TRP A 102 -5.75 -17.42 12.07
N LYS A 103 -6.60 -17.05 13.04
CA LYS A 103 -7.93 -17.69 13.24
C LYS A 103 -8.82 -17.50 12.04
N ARG A 104 -8.87 -16.31 11.46
CA ARG A 104 -9.68 -16.03 10.27
C ARG A 104 -9.26 -16.87 9.07
N LEU A 105 -7.95 -16.90 8.77
CA LEU A 105 -7.43 -17.72 7.68
C LEU A 105 -7.70 -19.21 7.91
N THR A 106 -7.42 -19.72 9.10
CA THR A 106 -7.65 -21.13 9.43
C THR A 106 -9.12 -21.51 9.31
N GLN A 107 -10.02 -20.66 9.82
CA GLN A 107 -11.46 -20.90 9.71
C GLN A 107 -11.91 -20.89 8.25
N ALA A 108 -11.42 -19.94 7.44
CA ALA A 108 -11.77 -19.86 6.02
C ALA A 108 -11.30 -21.08 5.22
N ILE A 109 -10.13 -21.66 5.57
CA ILE A 109 -9.62 -22.91 5.02
C ILE A 109 -10.55 -24.08 5.37
N VAL A 110 -10.92 -24.21 6.65
CA VAL A 110 -11.76 -25.28 7.17
C VAL A 110 -13.16 -25.23 6.57
N ASP A 111 -13.78 -24.05 6.53
CA ASP A 111 -15.14 -23.87 5.99
C ASP A 111 -15.27 -24.26 4.51
N ARG A 112 -14.18 -24.15 3.76
CA ARG A 112 -14.11 -24.55 2.35
C ARG A 112 -13.69 -25.99 2.12
N GLY A 113 -13.32 -26.71 3.17
CA GLY A 113 -12.80 -28.08 3.10
C GLY A 113 -11.46 -28.16 2.38
N TYR A 114 -10.59 -27.15 2.54
CA TYR A 114 -9.23 -27.13 2.01
C TYR A 114 -8.26 -27.76 3.00
N GLY A 115 -7.20 -28.38 2.49
CA GLY A 115 -6.11 -28.93 3.32
C GLY A 115 -5.16 -27.86 3.82
N GLY A 116 -5.10 -26.74 3.12
CA GLY A 116 -4.28 -25.60 3.47
C GLY A 116 -4.40 -24.45 2.46
N LEU A 117 -3.75 -23.35 2.80
CA LEU A 117 -3.60 -22.17 1.97
C LEU A 117 -2.11 -21.90 1.77
N LEU A 118 -1.66 -21.94 0.53
CA LEU A 118 -0.29 -21.64 0.12
C LEU A 118 -0.22 -20.23 -0.45
N MET A 119 0.55 -19.36 0.19
CA MET A 119 0.64 -17.94 -0.13
C MET A 119 2.03 -17.59 -0.64
N PHE A 120 2.10 -16.91 -1.78
CA PHE A 120 3.30 -16.30 -2.38
C PHE A 120 3.21 -14.78 -2.45
N ASP A 121 2.00 -14.22 -2.40
CA ASP A 121 1.83 -12.78 -2.36
C ASP A 121 2.46 -12.20 -1.09
N PRO A 122 3.35 -11.19 -1.20
CA PRO A 122 4.01 -10.60 -0.04
C PRO A 122 3.03 -10.01 0.98
N LEU A 123 1.88 -9.48 0.55
CA LEU A 123 0.85 -8.93 1.45
C LEU A 123 0.12 -10.04 2.22
N ASN A 124 -0.21 -11.15 1.54
CA ASN A 124 -0.82 -12.31 2.18
C ASN A 124 0.15 -12.99 3.16
N ILE A 125 1.44 -13.07 2.81
CA ILE A 125 2.50 -13.51 3.73
C ILE A 125 2.57 -12.59 4.94
N ARG A 126 2.51 -11.25 4.73
CA ARG A 126 2.46 -10.25 5.81
C ARG A 126 1.24 -10.45 6.69
N TYR A 127 0.05 -10.62 6.11
CA TYR A 127 -1.17 -10.87 6.86
C TYR A 127 -1.08 -12.12 7.74
N ALA A 128 -0.59 -13.22 7.19
CA ALA A 128 -0.48 -14.49 7.91
C ALA A 128 0.59 -14.48 9.01
N THR A 129 1.74 -13.83 8.77
CA THR A 129 2.93 -13.97 9.62
C THR A 129 3.34 -12.70 10.36
N ASP A 130 2.82 -11.53 9.97
CA ASP A 130 3.29 -10.21 10.38
C ASP A 130 4.79 -9.97 10.08
N SER A 131 5.32 -10.70 9.10
CA SER A 131 6.71 -10.65 8.67
C SER A 131 6.84 -10.04 7.28
N THR A 132 7.77 -9.11 7.12
CA THR A 132 8.06 -8.48 5.83
C THR A 132 9.55 -8.62 5.49
N ASN A 133 9.85 -8.70 4.19
CA ASN A 133 11.21 -8.72 3.67
C ASN A 133 11.23 -8.40 2.19
N MET A 134 11.86 -7.27 1.80
CA MET A 134 12.03 -6.89 0.40
C MET A 134 10.75 -7.10 -0.45
N GLN A 135 9.62 -6.52 -0.01
CA GLN A 135 8.29 -6.77 -0.57
C GLN A 135 8.26 -6.65 -2.09
N LEU A 136 8.69 -5.51 -2.63
CA LEU A 136 8.69 -5.28 -4.07
C LEU A 136 9.57 -6.28 -4.84
N TRP A 137 10.74 -6.64 -4.29
CA TRP A 137 11.61 -7.64 -4.91
C TRP A 137 10.93 -9.03 -4.92
N ASN A 138 10.27 -9.42 -3.82
CA ASN A 138 9.55 -10.69 -3.73
C ASN A 138 8.33 -10.75 -4.65
N THR A 139 7.75 -9.62 -5.03
CA THR A 139 6.69 -9.57 -6.05
C THR A 139 7.19 -10.05 -7.42
N HIS A 140 8.43 -9.73 -7.78
CA HIS A 140 9.04 -10.19 -9.04
C HIS A 140 9.66 -11.58 -8.92
N ASN A 141 10.25 -11.87 -7.77
CA ASN A 141 11.06 -13.06 -7.51
C ASN A 141 10.51 -13.75 -6.25
N PRO A 142 9.45 -14.54 -6.36
CA PRO A 142 8.71 -15.08 -5.23
C PRO A 142 9.53 -16.16 -4.51
N PHE A 143 10.50 -15.72 -3.72
CA PHE A 143 11.37 -16.58 -2.92
C PHE A 143 10.72 -17.00 -1.61
N ARG A 144 9.87 -16.12 -1.05
CA ARG A 144 9.11 -16.39 0.17
C ARG A 144 7.80 -17.09 -0.17
N ALA A 145 7.43 -18.05 0.67
CA ALA A 145 6.11 -18.66 0.62
C ALA A 145 5.66 -19.00 2.05
N VAL A 146 4.35 -19.06 2.27
CA VAL A 146 3.77 -19.52 3.54
C VAL A 146 2.71 -20.58 3.23
N LEU A 147 2.76 -21.71 3.91
CA LEU A 147 1.70 -22.68 3.96
C LEU A 147 1.05 -22.62 5.35
N LEU A 148 -0.24 -22.32 5.38
CA LEU A 148 -1.09 -22.47 6.56
C LEU A 148 -1.98 -23.70 6.34
N CYS A 149 -1.78 -24.72 7.16
CA CYS A 149 -2.54 -25.98 7.09
C CYS A 149 -3.87 -25.89 7.82
N ALA A 150 -4.80 -26.79 7.53
CA ALA A 150 -6.15 -26.81 8.08
C ALA A 150 -6.22 -26.96 9.61
N ASP A 151 -5.22 -27.59 10.22
CA ASP A 151 -5.10 -27.68 11.69
C ASP A 151 -4.43 -26.46 12.34
N GLY A 152 -4.08 -25.45 11.54
CA GLY A 152 -3.41 -24.22 11.98
C GLY A 152 -1.90 -24.29 12.01
N TYR A 153 -1.27 -25.42 11.57
CA TYR A 153 0.19 -25.49 11.45
C TYR A 153 0.67 -24.59 10.33
N MET A 154 1.60 -23.68 10.64
CA MET A 154 2.08 -22.67 9.69
C MET A 154 3.59 -22.82 9.45
N VAL A 155 3.96 -22.91 8.17
CA VAL A 155 5.35 -23.04 7.70
C VAL A 155 5.68 -21.86 6.79
N ILE A 156 6.86 -21.27 6.95
CA ILE A 156 7.39 -20.26 6.05
C ILE A 156 8.66 -20.78 5.35
N TRP A 157 8.72 -20.59 4.03
CA TRP A 157 9.96 -20.65 3.26
C TRP A 157 10.49 -19.23 3.10
N ASP A 158 11.75 -19.02 3.50
CA ASP A 158 12.40 -17.71 3.48
C ASP A 158 13.91 -17.86 3.23
N TYR A 159 14.62 -16.77 3.17
CA TYR A 159 16.07 -16.79 3.02
C TYR A 159 16.73 -17.55 4.16
N LYS A 160 17.68 -18.42 3.81
CA LYS A 160 18.39 -19.29 4.77
C LYS A 160 18.96 -18.55 5.98
N ASN A 161 19.35 -17.29 5.79
CA ASN A 161 20.00 -16.47 6.81
C ASN A 161 19.01 -15.51 7.51
N SER A 162 17.71 -15.63 7.28
CA SER A 162 16.69 -14.70 7.77
C SER A 162 15.65 -15.30 8.74
N PRO A 163 15.99 -16.31 9.57
CA PRO A 163 15.01 -16.87 10.52
C PRO A 163 14.47 -15.84 11.52
N PHE A 164 15.22 -14.78 11.79
CA PHE A 164 14.83 -13.70 12.67
C PHE A 164 13.59 -12.92 12.18
N LEU A 165 13.30 -12.93 10.88
CA LEU A 165 12.17 -12.19 10.30
C LEU A 165 10.80 -12.78 10.70
N SER A 166 10.72 -14.01 11.16
CA SER A 166 9.47 -14.65 11.57
C SER A 166 9.52 -15.28 12.97
N LYS A 167 10.70 -15.39 13.59
CA LYS A 167 10.91 -16.06 14.87
C LYS A 167 10.17 -15.42 16.06
N PHE A 168 9.86 -14.12 15.95
CA PHE A 168 9.09 -13.40 16.96
C PHE A 168 7.61 -13.83 16.99
N ASN A 169 7.13 -14.48 15.92
CA ASN A 169 5.74 -14.93 15.82
C ASN A 169 5.65 -16.43 16.12
N PRO A 170 5.16 -16.84 17.30
CA PRO A 170 5.08 -18.24 17.70
C PRO A 170 4.05 -19.06 16.89
N LEU A 171 3.22 -18.41 16.09
CA LEU A 171 2.27 -19.07 15.18
C LEU A 171 3.00 -19.68 13.97
N VAL A 172 4.16 -19.16 13.60
CA VAL A 172 5.05 -19.77 12.60
C VAL A 172 5.80 -20.94 13.27
N ARG A 173 5.41 -22.16 12.95
CA ARG A 173 5.94 -23.37 13.60
C ARG A 173 7.25 -23.85 13.02
N GLU A 174 7.43 -23.65 11.72
CA GLU A 174 8.61 -24.12 11.00
C GLU A 174 9.07 -23.08 9.99
N GLN A 175 10.40 -23.01 9.81
CA GLN A 175 11.01 -22.17 8.78
C GLN A 175 11.93 -23.03 7.92
N ARG A 176 11.76 -22.94 6.60
CA ARG A 176 12.52 -23.66 5.58
C ARG A 176 13.27 -22.70 4.67
N SER A 177 14.23 -23.20 3.91
CA SER A 177 14.89 -22.47 2.83
C SER A 177 13.91 -22.21 1.69
N GLY A 178 13.98 -21.05 1.08
CA GLY A 178 13.06 -20.47 0.13
C GLY A 178 12.42 -21.38 -0.92
N ALA A 179 11.31 -20.93 -1.46
CA ALA A 179 10.48 -21.72 -2.39
C ALA A 179 11.12 -21.95 -3.76
N ASP A 180 12.04 -21.10 -4.20
CA ASP A 180 12.93 -21.26 -5.38
C ASP A 180 12.22 -21.60 -6.72
N LEU A 181 11.00 -21.12 -6.93
CA LEU A 181 10.16 -21.51 -8.07
C LEU A 181 10.31 -20.62 -9.30
N PHE A 182 11.31 -19.76 -9.35
CA PHE A 182 11.48 -18.76 -10.41
C PHE A 182 12.82 -18.91 -11.13
N TYR A 183 12.78 -18.57 -12.44
CA TYR A 183 13.87 -18.85 -13.36
C TYR A 183 15.18 -18.14 -13.00
N PHE A 184 15.11 -16.90 -12.46
CA PHE A 184 16.30 -16.14 -12.08
C PHE A 184 17.20 -16.88 -11.09
N ASP A 185 16.61 -17.64 -10.13
CA ASP A 185 17.37 -18.34 -9.10
C ASP A 185 17.82 -19.75 -9.56
N ARG A 186 17.00 -20.44 -10.34
CA ARG A 186 17.22 -21.85 -10.69
C ARG A 186 17.55 -22.12 -12.16
N GLY A 187 17.39 -21.12 -13.05
CA GLY A 187 17.63 -21.29 -14.47
C GLY A 187 16.89 -22.50 -15.05
N ASP A 188 17.55 -23.26 -15.90
CA ASP A 188 16.98 -24.44 -16.56
C ASP A 188 16.69 -25.63 -15.61
N LYS A 189 16.83 -25.44 -14.31
CA LYS A 189 16.53 -26.44 -13.27
C LYS A 189 15.38 -26.02 -12.34
N VAL A 190 14.60 -25.03 -12.73
CA VAL A 190 13.47 -24.54 -11.95
C VAL A 190 12.39 -25.61 -11.76
N ASP A 191 12.18 -26.50 -12.71
CA ASP A 191 11.28 -27.64 -12.63
C ASP A 191 11.70 -28.61 -11.53
N VAL A 192 13.01 -28.92 -11.43
CA VAL A 192 13.54 -29.78 -10.36
C VAL A 192 13.33 -29.16 -8.97
N ALA A 193 13.55 -27.86 -8.85
CA ALA A 193 13.29 -27.15 -7.59
C ALA A 193 11.81 -27.14 -7.24
N ALA A 194 10.94 -26.98 -8.23
CA ALA A 194 9.49 -27.02 -8.05
C ALA A 194 9.01 -28.40 -7.57
N ASP A 195 9.56 -29.49 -8.11
CA ASP A 195 9.23 -30.86 -7.66
C ASP A 195 9.63 -31.08 -6.19
N VAL A 196 10.80 -30.57 -5.78
CA VAL A 196 11.25 -30.65 -4.38
C VAL A 196 10.29 -29.88 -3.47
N PHE A 197 9.96 -28.65 -3.82
CA PHE A 197 9.03 -27.81 -3.06
C PHE A 197 7.63 -28.46 -2.98
N ALA A 198 7.09 -28.94 -4.10
CA ALA A 198 5.78 -29.59 -4.13
C ALA A 198 5.73 -30.86 -3.25
N ASN A 199 6.84 -31.62 -3.19
CA ASN A 199 6.96 -32.75 -2.28
C ASN A 199 6.99 -32.31 -0.81
N GLU A 200 7.64 -31.21 -0.47
CA GLU A 200 7.61 -30.66 0.90
C GLU A 200 6.18 -30.26 1.30
N VAL A 201 5.46 -29.56 0.42
CA VAL A 201 4.04 -29.20 0.62
C VAL A 201 3.20 -30.46 0.81
N ARG A 202 3.41 -31.52 -0.01
CA ARG A 202 2.69 -32.78 0.12
C ARG A 202 2.86 -33.42 1.48
N VAL A 203 4.12 -33.50 1.96
CA VAL A 203 4.41 -34.11 3.27
C VAL A 203 3.74 -33.34 4.40
N LEU A 204 3.77 -32.02 4.35
CA LEU A 204 3.10 -31.16 5.35
C LEU A 204 1.57 -31.36 5.34
N LEU A 205 0.96 -31.42 4.17
CA LEU A 205 -0.49 -31.62 4.07
C LEU A 205 -0.94 -33.04 4.39
N GLU A 206 -0.10 -34.06 4.23
CA GLU A 206 -0.37 -35.42 4.73
C GLU A 206 -0.41 -35.45 6.27
N GLU A 207 0.39 -34.63 6.94
CA GLU A 207 0.43 -34.54 8.42
C GLU A 207 -0.64 -33.58 8.97
N HIS A 208 -0.83 -32.43 8.34
CA HIS A 208 -1.60 -31.27 8.87
C HIS A 208 -2.82 -30.87 8.04
N GLY A 209 -3.04 -31.46 6.89
CA GLY A 209 -4.06 -31.03 5.91
C GLY A 209 -5.42 -31.73 6.00
N SER A 210 -5.74 -32.39 7.12
CA SER A 210 -7.03 -33.05 7.35
C SER A 210 -7.42 -34.10 6.27
N GLY A 211 -6.44 -34.65 5.54
CA GLY A 211 -6.63 -35.74 4.57
C GLY A 211 -7.23 -35.33 3.22
N THR A 212 -7.47 -34.06 2.98
CA THR A 212 -7.94 -33.54 1.67
C THR A 212 -6.78 -33.21 0.75
N LYS A 213 -7.00 -33.33 -0.56
CA LYS A 213 -6.07 -32.90 -1.62
C LYS A 213 -6.39 -31.52 -2.20
N ARG A 214 -7.39 -30.82 -1.66
CA ARG A 214 -7.76 -29.48 -2.08
C ARG A 214 -6.85 -28.44 -1.43
N LEU A 215 -6.02 -27.79 -2.22
CA LEU A 215 -5.04 -26.78 -1.77
C LEU A 215 -5.37 -25.43 -2.38
N ALA A 216 -5.68 -24.46 -1.54
CA ALA A 216 -5.83 -23.07 -1.99
C ALA A 216 -4.46 -22.44 -2.23
N VAL A 217 -4.32 -21.69 -3.33
CA VAL A 217 -3.07 -20.98 -3.70
C VAL A 217 -3.43 -19.58 -4.18
N ASP A 218 -2.79 -18.55 -3.62
CA ASP A 218 -3.06 -17.15 -4.00
C ASP A 218 -2.40 -16.79 -5.35
N LYS A 219 -1.11 -16.95 -5.42
CA LYS A 219 -0.29 -16.71 -6.63
C LYS A 219 0.79 -17.78 -6.70
N ILE A 220 1.15 -18.23 -7.89
CA ILE A 220 2.23 -19.21 -8.04
C ILE A 220 2.85 -19.14 -9.44
N MET A 221 4.15 -19.38 -9.51
CA MET A 221 4.83 -19.57 -10.78
C MET A 221 4.41 -20.86 -11.46
N LEU A 222 4.36 -20.87 -12.80
CA LEU A 222 3.87 -21.99 -13.61
C LEU A 222 4.51 -23.35 -13.28
N HIS A 223 5.83 -23.38 -13.04
CA HIS A 223 6.54 -24.61 -12.66
C HIS A 223 6.04 -25.15 -11.31
N GLY A 224 5.81 -24.28 -10.35
CA GLY A 224 5.26 -24.64 -9.04
C GLY A 224 3.85 -25.19 -9.14
N LEU A 225 2.97 -24.54 -9.93
CA LEU A 225 1.60 -25.01 -10.19
C LEU A 225 1.61 -26.44 -10.73
N ARG A 226 2.36 -26.68 -11.81
CA ARG A 226 2.45 -28.00 -12.45
C ARG A 226 3.02 -29.07 -11.51
N ALA A 227 4.01 -28.71 -10.69
CA ALA A 227 4.59 -29.64 -9.72
C ALA A 227 3.58 -30.03 -8.61
N LEU A 228 2.78 -29.07 -8.12
CA LEU A 228 1.71 -29.35 -7.16
C LEU A 228 0.61 -30.24 -7.77
N GLU A 229 0.17 -29.96 -8.98
CA GLU A 229 -0.80 -30.78 -9.71
C GLU A 229 -0.26 -32.23 -9.92
N ALA A 230 1.03 -32.37 -10.22
CA ALA A 230 1.69 -33.68 -10.36
C ALA A 230 1.73 -34.48 -9.03
N GLN A 231 1.70 -33.81 -7.86
CA GLN A 231 1.51 -34.44 -6.55
C GLN A 231 0.07 -34.85 -6.26
N GLY A 232 -0.86 -34.59 -7.19
CA GLY A 232 -2.27 -34.92 -7.10
C GLY A 232 -3.10 -33.91 -6.29
N PHE A 233 -2.66 -32.69 -6.14
CA PHE A 233 -3.47 -31.62 -5.55
C PHE A 233 -4.50 -31.09 -6.54
N GLU A 234 -5.70 -30.85 -6.04
CA GLU A 234 -6.72 -30.02 -6.67
C GLU A 234 -6.46 -28.58 -6.22
N ILE A 235 -5.99 -27.74 -7.16
CA ILE A 235 -5.65 -26.35 -6.86
C ILE A 235 -6.91 -25.49 -6.86
N MET A 236 -7.14 -24.80 -5.76
CA MET A 236 -8.26 -23.91 -5.50
C MET A 236 -7.79 -22.46 -5.46
N ASP A 237 -8.72 -21.54 -5.71
CA ASP A 237 -8.45 -20.10 -5.59
C ASP A 237 -8.18 -19.71 -4.13
N GLY A 238 -6.96 -19.32 -3.84
CA GLY A 238 -6.52 -18.82 -2.53
C GLY A 238 -6.66 -17.32 -2.38
N GLU A 239 -6.77 -16.58 -3.48
CA GLU A 239 -6.95 -15.13 -3.46
C GLU A 239 -8.33 -14.77 -2.85
N GLU A 240 -9.40 -15.51 -3.22
CA GLU A 240 -10.71 -15.36 -2.58
C GLU A 240 -10.65 -15.56 -1.06
N VAL A 241 -9.85 -16.54 -0.60
CA VAL A 241 -9.69 -16.82 0.84
C VAL A 241 -9.00 -15.66 1.57
N THR A 242 -7.92 -15.14 1.00
CA THR A 242 -7.14 -14.06 1.60
C THR A 242 -7.87 -12.73 1.57
N GLU A 243 -8.48 -12.36 0.46
CA GLU A 243 -9.26 -11.13 0.31
C GLU A 243 -10.41 -11.07 1.33
N LYS A 244 -11.24 -12.11 1.40
CA LYS A 244 -12.35 -12.16 2.36
C LYS A 244 -11.89 -12.26 3.83
N SER A 245 -10.71 -12.82 4.08
CA SER A 245 -10.15 -12.84 5.42
C SER A 245 -9.67 -11.45 5.84
N ARG A 246 -9.05 -10.68 4.95
CA ARG A 246 -8.56 -9.34 5.22
C ARG A 246 -9.69 -8.30 5.31
N ALA A 247 -10.81 -8.52 4.61
CA ALA A 247 -11.90 -7.56 4.55
C ALA A 247 -12.40 -7.10 5.93
N ILE A 248 -12.46 -8.00 6.92
CA ILE A 248 -12.92 -7.68 8.28
C ILE A 248 -11.73 -7.56 9.21
N LYS A 249 -11.51 -6.36 9.73
CA LYS A 249 -10.41 -6.01 10.62
C LYS A 249 -10.77 -6.36 12.07
N GLY A 250 -9.81 -6.94 12.78
CA GLY A 250 -9.92 -7.14 14.21
C GLY A 250 -9.73 -5.84 15.01
N PRO A 251 -10.09 -5.84 16.30
CA PRO A 251 -9.97 -4.63 17.13
C PRO A 251 -8.55 -4.05 17.16
N ASP A 252 -7.52 -4.88 17.23
CA ASP A 252 -6.13 -4.41 17.22
C ASP A 252 -5.66 -3.96 15.83
N GLU A 253 -6.24 -4.48 14.74
CA GLU A 253 -6.00 -3.96 13.40
C GLU A 253 -6.60 -2.56 13.24
N ILE A 254 -7.79 -2.32 13.77
CA ILE A 254 -8.41 -0.99 13.79
C ILE A 254 -7.55 0.01 14.58
N LEU A 255 -6.98 -0.39 15.72
CA LEU A 255 -6.05 0.45 16.46
C LEU A 255 -4.78 0.75 15.65
N ALA A 256 -4.24 -0.24 14.95
CA ALA A 256 -3.10 -0.06 14.05
C ALA A 256 -3.44 0.90 12.89
N MET A 257 -4.63 0.79 12.30
CA MET A 257 -5.12 1.69 11.25
C MET A 257 -5.22 3.13 11.76
N ARG A 258 -5.77 3.37 12.95
CA ARG A 258 -5.82 4.72 13.54
C ARG A 258 -4.42 5.32 13.73
N CYS A 259 -3.46 4.52 14.19
CA CYS A 259 -2.08 4.95 14.33
C CYS A 259 -1.44 5.28 12.98
N ALA A 260 -1.67 4.45 11.96
CA ALA A 260 -1.16 4.64 10.61
C ALA A 260 -1.79 5.88 9.94
N SER A 261 -3.12 6.04 10.05
CA SER A 261 -3.84 7.22 9.52
C SER A 261 -3.31 8.52 10.11
N HIS A 262 -3.14 8.57 11.44
CA HIS A 262 -2.55 9.76 12.10
C HIS A 262 -1.14 10.07 11.59
N ALA A 263 -0.30 9.03 11.38
CA ALA A 263 1.05 9.22 10.85
C ALA A 263 1.03 9.71 9.40
N CYS A 264 0.13 9.16 8.56
CA CYS A 264 -0.07 9.60 7.18
C CYS A 264 -0.56 11.06 7.13
N GLU A 265 -1.61 11.40 7.87
CA GLU A 265 -2.13 12.78 7.91
C GLU A 265 -1.10 13.80 8.40
N THR A 266 -0.25 13.41 9.36
CA THR A 266 0.88 14.25 9.80
C THR A 266 1.91 14.41 8.67
N ALA A 267 2.19 13.35 7.91
CA ALA A 267 3.09 13.42 6.76
C ALA A 267 2.51 14.28 5.63
N VAL A 268 1.19 14.18 5.37
CA VAL A 268 0.46 15.04 4.43
C VAL A 268 0.51 16.51 4.87
N ALA A 269 0.36 16.79 6.17
CA ALA A 269 0.48 18.16 6.69
C ALA A 269 1.87 18.77 6.45
N GLU A 270 2.95 18.01 6.63
CA GLU A 270 4.30 18.48 6.30
C GLU A 270 4.49 18.63 4.78
N MET A 271 3.89 17.76 3.96
CA MET A 271 3.88 17.92 2.50
C MET A 271 3.12 19.18 2.07
N GLU A 272 1.94 19.45 2.63
CA GLU A 272 1.17 20.67 2.36
C GLU A 272 1.94 21.92 2.76
N LYS A 273 2.52 21.94 3.95
CA LYS A 273 3.34 23.03 4.45
C LYS A 273 4.54 23.30 3.52
N PHE A 274 5.21 22.27 3.03
CA PHE A 274 6.29 22.41 2.06
C PHE A 274 5.77 23.00 0.73
N ALA A 275 4.66 22.46 0.21
CA ALA A 275 4.05 22.92 -1.03
C ALA A 275 3.65 24.40 -0.93
N ARG A 276 2.94 24.81 0.14
CA ARG A 276 2.53 26.21 0.35
C ARG A 276 3.70 27.18 0.49
N ALA A 277 4.85 26.72 1.01
CA ALA A 277 6.04 27.56 1.16
C ALA A 277 6.84 27.74 -0.13
N ASN A 278 6.81 26.78 -1.06
CA ASN A 278 7.75 26.72 -2.17
C ASN A 278 7.09 26.77 -3.57
N VAL A 279 5.82 26.40 -3.71
CA VAL A 279 5.13 26.45 -5.00
C VAL A 279 5.19 27.86 -5.60
N GLY A 280 5.63 27.93 -6.86
CA GLY A 280 5.80 29.20 -7.60
C GLY A 280 7.15 29.89 -7.39
N ASP A 281 8.12 29.23 -6.76
CA ASP A 281 9.51 29.72 -6.64
C ASP A 281 10.34 29.54 -7.93
N GLY A 282 9.76 28.87 -8.93
CA GLY A 282 10.40 28.57 -10.20
C GLY A 282 11.37 27.37 -10.17
N GLN A 283 11.44 26.63 -9.07
CA GLN A 283 12.34 25.49 -8.88
C GLN A 283 11.64 24.24 -8.38
N THR A 284 10.62 24.37 -7.52
CA THR A 284 9.94 23.25 -6.86
C THR A 284 9.07 22.47 -7.84
N SER A 285 9.42 21.22 -8.04
CA SER A 285 8.69 20.27 -8.89
C SER A 285 7.62 19.48 -8.11
N GLU A 286 6.78 18.74 -8.84
CA GLU A 286 5.87 17.76 -8.24
C GLU A 286 6.65 16.67 -7.49
N ASP A 287 7.79 16.22 -8.03
CA ASP A 287 8.68 15.26 -7.38
C ASP A 287 9.20 15.75 -6.03
N ASP A 288 9.56 17.05 -5.91
CA ASP A 288 10.03 17.63 -4.65
C ASP A 288 8.94 17.61 -3.57
N ILE A 289 7.69 17.88 -3.95
CA ILE A 289 6.54 17.84 -3.05
C ILE A 289 6.27 16.41 -2.59
N TRP A 290 6.23 15.46 -3.53
CA TRP A 290 5.98 14.05 -3.24
C TRP A 290 7.07 13.41 -2.37
N ALA A 291 8.32 13.82 -2.56
CA ALA A 291 9.44 13.33 -1.76
C ALA A 291 9.28 13.64 -0.26
N VAL A 292 8.57 14.71 0.10
CA VAL A 292 8.28 15.04 1.51
C VAL A 292 7.40 13.97 2.14
N LEU A 293 6.35 13.53 1.45
CA LEU A 293 5.46 12.47 1.94
C LEU A 293 6.24 11.17 2.23
N HIS A 294 7.11 10.76 1.29
CA HIS A 294 7.98 9.59 1.50
C HIS A 294 8.90 9.73 2.70
N ALA A 295 9.55 10.89 2.83
CA ALA A 295 10.47 11.13 3.94
C ALA A 295 9.76 11.12 5.29
N GLU A 296 8.58 11.72 5.37
CA GLU A 296 7.79 11.80 6.60
C GLU A 296 7.15 10.45 6.97
N ASN A 297 6.74 9.63 5.99
CA ASN A 297 6.29 8.26 6.21
C ASN A 297 7.41 7.42 6.86
N ILE A 298 8.59 7.41 6.25
CA ILE A 298 9.75 6.63 6.75
C ILE A 298 10.18 7.13 8.15
N ARG A 299 10.14 8.43 8.42
CA ARG A 299 10.46 9.00 9.75
C ARG A 299 9.57 8.45 10.85
N ARG A 300 8.32 8.08 10.53
CA ARG A 300 7.32 7.51 11.46
C ARG A 300 7.29 5.98 11.45
N GLY A 301 8.18 5.35 10.68
CA GLY A 301 8.28 3.89 10.61
C GLY A 301 7.32 3.26 9.62
N GLY A 302 6.85 4.05 8.65
CA GLY A 302 6.17 3.54 7.46
C GLY A 302 7.14 2.87 6.50
N GLU A 303 6.61 2.17 5.53
CA GLU A 303 7.37 1.27 4.68
C GLU A 303 7.64 1.89 3.30
N TRP A 304 6.62 1.98 2.43
CA TRP A 304 6.70 2.58 1.10
C TRP A 304 5.39 3.26 0.72
N ILE A 305 5.30 3.80 -0.47
CA ILE A 305 4.07 4.30 -1.08
C ILE A 305 3.92 3.55 -2.40
N GLU A 306 2.75 2.96 -2.65
CA GLU A 306 2.53 2.06 -3.79
C GLU A 306 2.51 2.81 -5.12
N THR A 307 2.10 4.07 -5.11
CA THR A 307 1.98 4.93 -6.28
C THR A 307 2.83 6.20 -6.14
N ARG A 308 2.73 7.08 -7.13
CA ARG A 308 3.27 8.43 -7.10
C ARG A 308 2.22 9.44 -7.53
N LEU A 309 0.97 9.19 -7.12
CA LEU A 309 -0.19 9.95 -7.58
C LEU A 309 -0.23 11.34 -6.96
N LEU A 310 0.52 12.26 -7.56
CA LEU A 310 0.43 13.68 -7.34
C LEU A 310 0.59 14.41 -8.68
N ALA A 311 -0.34 15.28 -8.98
CA ALA A 311 -0.30 16.11 -10.18
C ALA A 311 -0.68 17.56 -9.87
N SER A 312 -0.21 18.49 -10.69
CA SER A 312 -0.48 19.93 -10.55
C SER A 312 -1.01 20.55 -11.82
N GLY A 313 -1.89 21.55 -11.66
CA GLY A 313 -2.50 22.29 -12.77
C GLY A 313 -3.22 21.38 -13.75
N GLN A 314 -2.94 21.54 -15.05
CA GLN A 314 -3.60 20.76 -16.12
C GLN A 314 -3.32 19.25 -16.05
N ARG A 315 -2.25 18.84 -15.39
CA ARG A 315 -1.93 17.42 -15.23
C ARG A 315 -2.85 16.69 -14.26
N THR A 316 -3.66 17.40 -13.48
CA THR A 316 -4.68 16.75 -12.64
C THR A 316 -5.82 16.16 -13.47
N ASN A 317 -5.95 16.49 -14.76
CA ASN A 317 -6.98 16.00 -15.65
C ASN A 317 -6.40 15.49 -16.99
N PRO A 318 -6.64 14.24 -17.40
CA PRO A 318 -7.32 13.18 -16.64
C PRO A 318 -6.50 12.73 -15.42
N TRP A 319 -7.18 12.17 -14.41
CA TRP A 319 -6.55 11.59 -13.22
C TRP A 319 -5.62 10.39 -13.57
N PHE A 320 -4.89 9.86 -12.61
CA PHE A 320 -3.86 8.80 -12.73
C PHE A 320 -2.52 9.24 -13.32
N GLN A 321 -2.18 10.51 -13.23
CA GLN A 321 -0.85 10.98 -13.59
C GLN A 321 0.05 11.01 -12.36
N GLU A 322 1.14 10.27 -12.43
CA GLU A 322 2.18 10.27 -11.39
C GLU A 322 2.98 11.56 -11.40
N CYS A 323 3.55 11.94 -10.25
CA CYS A 323 4.39 13.12 -10.13
C CYS A 323 5.63 13.02 -11.03
N GLY A 324 6.13 14.18 -11.42
CA GLY A 324 7.25 14.31 -12.32
C GLY A 324 8.03 15.61 -12.12
N PRO A 325 8.97 15.91 -13.03
CA PRO A 325 9.84 17.09 -12.93
C PRO A 325 9.13 18.41 -13.32
N ARG A 326 7.80 18.42 -13.45
CA ARG A 326 7.05 19.64 -13.73
C ARG A 326 7.23 20.63 -12.58
N ILE A 327 7.68 21.83 -12.90
CA ILE A 327 7.77 22.93 -11.94
C ILE A 327 6.37 23.47 -11.65
N THR A 328 5.99 23.40 -10.38
CA THR A 328 4.67 23.80 -9.90
C THR A 328 4.48 25.33 -9.95
N GLN A 329 3.27 25.77 -10.22
CA GLN A 329 2.96 27.19 -10.40
C GLN A 329 1.95 27.65 -9.35
N LYS A 330 2.01 28.93 -8.98
CA LYS A 330 0.95 29.57 -8.18
C LYS A 330 -0.36 29.64 -8.96
N ASN A 331 -1.45 29.62 -8.22
CA ASN A 331 -2.82 29.70 -8.74
C ASN A 331 -3.18 28.47 -9.60
N GLU A 332 -2.71 27.32 -9.15
CA GLU A 332 -3.05 26.01 -9.70
C GLU A 332 -3.53 25.08 -8.59
N ILE A 333 -4.28 24.06 -8.99
CA ILE A 333 -4.66 22.93 -8.16
C ILE A 333 -3.46 21.98 -8.04
N ILE A 334 -3.25 21.40 -6.86
CA ILE A 334 -2.45 20.21 -6.63
C ILE A 334 -3.39 19.16 -6.05
N ALA A 335 -3.52 18.04 -6.73
CA ALA A 335 -4.29 16.88 -6.28
C ALA A 335 -3.35 15.69 -6.06
N PHE A 336 -3.61 14.88 -5.04
CA PHE A 336 -2.81 13.69 -4.72
C PHE A 336 -3.68 12.59 -4.12
N ASP A 337 -3.12 11.39 -4.17
CA ASP A 337 -3.65 10.16 -3.62
C ASP A 337 -2.53 9.44 -2.87
N THR A 338 -2.78 8.92 -1.67
CA THR A 338 -1.65 8.50 -0.83
C THR A 338 -1.19 7.07 -1.06
N ASP A 339 -2.05 6.10 -1.20
CA ASP A 339 -1.69 4.67 -1.30
C ASP A 339 -0.48 4.30 -0.40
N LEU A 340 -0.47 4.84 0.81
CA LEU A 340 0.71 4.90 1.67
C LEU A 340 0.75 3.72 2.62
N ILE A 341 1.76 2.87 2.50
CA ILE A 341 2.00 1.79 3.45
C ILE A 341 2.74 2.36 4.67
N GLY A 342 1.96 2.59 5.69
CA GLY A 342 2.41 3.23 6.92
C GLY A 342 2.96 2.26 7.96
N SER A 343 2.96 2.72 9.20
CA SER A 343 3.35 1.91 10.36
C SER A 343 2.49 0.65 10.48
N TYR A 344 3.08 -0.44 10.96
CA TYR A 344 2.47 -1.77 11.04
C TYR A 344 2.14 -2.42 9.68
N GLY A 345 2.61 -1.84 8.57
CA GLY A 345 2.30 -2.30 7.21
C GLY A 345 0.86 -2.04 6.79
N ILE A 346 0.20 -1.09 7.42
CA ILE A 346 -1.17 -0.70 7.12
C ILE A 346 -1.18 0.30 5.97
N CYS A 347 -2.01 0.04 4.96
CA CYS A 347 -2.31 1.00 3.91
C CYS A 347 -3.20 2.11 4.45
N VAL A 348 -2.82 3.34 4.15
CA VAL A 348 -3.64 4.53 4.38
C VAL A 348 -3.85 5.21 3.06
N ASP A 349 -5.09 5.25 2.66
CA ASP A 349 -5.49 5.82 1.40
C ASP A 349 -6.45 6.97 1.60
N ILE A 350 -5.92 8.16 1.35
CA ILE A 350 -6.66 9.43 1.42
C ILE A 350 -6.25 10.33 0.27
N SER A 351 -7.21 10.94 -0.37
CA SER A 351 -6.95 11.91 -1.41
C SER A 351 -7.42 13.30 -1.03
N ARG A 352 -6.59 14.30 -1.34
CA ARG A 352 -6.95 15.71 -1.18
C ARG A 352 -6.56 16.52 -2.42
N THR A 353 -7.26 17.60 -2.60
CA THR A 353 -6.95 18.60 -3.62
C THR A 353 -6.77 19.95 -2.95
N TRP A 354 -5.64 20.60 -3.21
CA TRP A 354 -5.29 21.90 -2.65
C TRP A 354 -5.28 22.99 -3.72
N TRP A 355 -5.68 24.18 -3.33
CA TRP A 355 -5.41 25.40 -4.06
C TRP A 355 -4.18 26.10 -3.47
N ILE A 356 -3.17 26.34 -4.29
CA ILE A 356 -1.97 27.04 -3.84
C ILE A 356 -1.77 28.29 -4.67
N GLY A 357 -2.18 29.43 -4.11
CA GLY A 357 -2.10 30.69 -4.83
C GLY A 357 -2.43 31.89 -3.98
N ASP A 358 -2.28 33.09 -4.61
CA ASP A 358 -2.60 34.39 -4.05
C ASP A 358 -3.91 34.96 -4.60
N ARG A 359 -4.56 34.27 -5.55
CA ARG A 359 -5.87 34.58 -6.11
C ARG A 359 -6.90 33.59 -5.59
N LYS A 360 -8.16 33.98 -5.63
CA LYS A 360 -9.27 33.05 -5.38
C LYS A 360 -9.32 31.98 -6.49
N PRO A 361 -9.66 30.73 -6.16
CA PRO A 361 -9.93 29.71 -7.17
C PRO A 361 -11.13 30.16 -8.04
N ARG A 362 -11.20 29.62 -9.26
CA ARG A 362 -12.32 29.87 -10.15
C ARG A 362 -13.61 29.25 -9.62
N ALA A 363 -14.75 29.84 -9.98
CA ALA A 363 -16.05 29.33 -9.54
C ALA A 363 -16.33 27.88 -9.98
N ASP A 364 -15.83 27.48 -11.15
CA ASP A 364 -15.95 26.10 -11.64
C ASP A 364 -15.11 25.10 -10.79
N MET A 365 -13.93 25.50 -10.29
CA MET A 365 -13.11 24.71 -9.39
C MET A 365 -13.79 24.53 -8.01
N VAL A 366 -14.34 25.62 -7.47
CA VAL A 366 -15.13 25.60 -6.22
C VAL A 366 -16.35 24.68 -6.37
N TYR A 367 -17.09 24.82 -7.48
CA TYR A 367 -18.22 23.95 -7.77
C TYR A 367 -17.83 22.47 -7.85
N ALA A 368 -16.75 22.14 -8.57
CA ALA A 368 -16.27 20.78 -8.71
C ALA A 368 -15.83 20.20 -7.36
N MET A 369 -15.17 20.99 -6.51
CA MET A 369 -14.75 20.59 -5.17
C MET A 369 -15.96 20.30 -4.26
N GLN A 370 -16.94 21.20 -4.23
CA GLN A 370 -18.17 21.01 -3.46
C GLN A 370 -18.95 19.79 -3.94
N HIS A 371 -19.01 19.57 -5.26
CA HIS A 371 -19.68 18.42 -5.86
C HIS A 371 -18.96 17.08 -5.56
N ALA A 372 -17.62 17.07 -5.59
CA ALA A 372 -16.83 15.91 -5.16
C ALA A 372 -17.04 15.60 -3.68
N HIS A 373 -17.03 16.63 -2.84
CA HIS A 373 -17.30 16.49 -1.41
C HIS A 373 -18.72 15.97 -1.15
N GLU A 374 -19.75 16.52 -1.80
CA GLU A 374 -21.13 16.03 -1.71
C GLU A 374 -21.21 14.56 -2.12
N HIS A 375 -20.48 14.17 -3.18
CA HIS A 375 -20.46 12.79 -3.66
C HIS A 375 -19.94 11.82 -2.60
N ILE A 376 -18.77 12.09 -2.01
CA ILE A 376 -18.21 11.19 -0.99
C ILE A 376 -19.06 11.18 0.30
N MET A 377 -19.53 12.34 0.76
CA MET A 377 -20.35 12.44 1.97
C MET A 377 -21.69 11.71 1.83
N SER A 378 -22.40 11.92 0.72
CA SER A 378 -23.68 11.24 0.45
C SER A 378 -23.51 9.71 0.33
N ASN A 379 -22.40 9.26 -0.24
CA ASN A 379 -22.10 7.83 -0.32
C ASN A 379 -21.73 7.24 1.03
N MET A 380 -21.02 7.98 1.91
CA MET A 380 -20.73 7.56 3.28
C MET A 380 -22.01 7.39 4.13
N GLU A 381 -23.00 8.28 3.97
CA GLU A 381 -24.25 8.22 4.72
C GLU A 381 -25.04 6.93 4.50
N MET A 382 -24.78 6.20 3.43
CA MET A 382 -25.39 4.90 3.17
C MET A 382 -24.72 3.75 3.93
N LEU A 383 -23.52 3.97 4.49
CA LEU A 383 -22.69 2.92 5.08
C LEU A 383 -23.20 2.50 6.45
N LYS A 384 -23.63 1.26 6.58
CA LYS A 384 -23.99 0.61 7.85
C LYS A 384 -23.98 -0.91 7.69
N PRO A 385 -23.87 -1.67 8.76
CA PRO A 385 -23.96 -3.13 8.72
C PRO A 385 -25.23 -3.62 8.04
N GLY A 386 -25.10 -4.67 7.23
CA GLY A 386 -26.22 -5.33 6.53
C GLY A 386 -26.65 -4.66 5.23
N VAL A 387 -26.13 -3.50 4.87
CA VAL A 387 -26.37 -2.90 3.55
C VAL A 387 -25.66 -3.76 2.50
N MET A 388 -26.39 -4.15 1.47
CA MET A 388 -25.82 -4.93 0.37
C MET A 388 -24.97 -4.05 -0.55
N ILE A 389 -23.84 -4.55 -1.00
CA ILE A 389 -22.96 -3.82 -1.94
C ILE A 389 -23.70 -3.41 -3.23
N PRO A 390 -24.57 -4.26 -3.84
CA PRO A 390 -25.39 -3.83 -4.97
C PRO A 390 -26.34 -2.66 -4.66
N ASP A 391 -26.81 -2.52 -3.42
CA ASP A 391 -27.67 -1.40 -3.02
C ASP A 391 -26.87 -0.08 -2.94
N LEU A 392 -25.61 -0.13 -2.51
CA LEU A 392 -24.68 1.03 -2.57
C LEU A 392 -24.49 1.47 -4.02
N THR A 393 -24.21 0.53 -4.91
CA THR A 393 -24.11 0.79 -6.36
C THR A 393 -25.38 1.44 -6.92
N ALA A 394 -26.55 0.87 -6.62
CA ALA A 394 -27.81 1.32 -7.19
C ALA A 394 -28.28 2.70 -6.70
N ASN A 395 -27.92 3.06 -5.45
CA ASN A 395 -28.39 4.28 -4.78
C ASN A 395 -27.29 5.34 -4.61
N CYS A 396 -26.11 5.15 -5.20
CA CYS A 396 -25.00 6.09 -5.08
C CYS A 396 -25.38 7.51 -5.54
N HIS A 397 -24.77 8.52 -4.95
CA HIS A 397 -24.87 9.88 -5.40
C HIS A 397 -24.41 9.98 -6.87
N ARG A 398 -25.25 10.59 -7.72
CA ARG A 398 -24.95 10.71 -9.15
C ARG A 398 -24.15 11.99 -9.41
N LEU A 399 -22.97 11.84 -9.98
CA LEU A 399 -22.23 12.99 -10.51
C LEU A 399 -22.96 13.65 -11.68
N ASP A 400 -22.78 14.96 -11.86
CA ASP A 400 -23.28 15.69 -13.02
C ASP A 400 -22.84 15.04 -14.34
N ASP A 401 -23.66 15.17 -15.37
CA ASP A 401 -23.41 14.59 -16.69
C ASP A 401 -22.05 14.97 -17.28
N LYS A 402 -21.59 16.21 -17.04
CA LYS A 402 -20.31 16.72 -17.52
C LYS A 402 -19.10 16.03 -16.87
N PHE A 403 -19.26 15.41 -15.71
CA PHE A 403 -18.20 14.70 -14.97
C PHE A 403 -18.22 13.19 -15.18
N GLN A 404 -19.31 12.63 -15.74
CA GLN A 404 -19.47 11.17 -15.86
C GLN A 404 -18.36 10.48 -16.64
N ALA A 405 -17.81 11.12 -17.67
CA ALA A 405 -16.79 10.51 -18.52
C ALA A 405 -15.40 10.42 -17.86
N GLN A 406 -15.13 11.26 -16.86
CA GLN A 406 -13.84 11.34 -16.14
C GLN A 406 -13.97 10.93 -14.66
N LYS A 407 -15.13 10.36 -14.26
CA LYS A 407 -15.31 9.84 -12.89
C LYS A 407 -14.31 8.76 -12.59
N TYR A 408 -14.04 8.52 -11.32
CA TYR A 408 -13.10 7.51 -10.85
C TYR A 408 -13.49 6.08 -11.29
N GLY A 409 -12.59 5.13 -11.04
CA GLY A 409 -12.77 3.74 -11.42
C GLY A 409 -13.91 3.04 -10.70
N CYS A 410 -14.11 3.34 -9.43
CA CYS A 410 -15.14 2.80 -8.55
C CYS A 410 -15.71 3.90 -7.63
N LEU A 411 -16.72 3.54 -6.84
CA LEU A 411 -17.29 4.37 -5.79
C LEU A 411 -16.53 4.22 -4.49
N MET A 412 -16.15 2.98 -4.19
CA MET A 412 -15.47 2.60 -2.96
C MET A 412 -14.70 1.30 -3.20
N HIS A 413 -13.65 1.09 -2.43
CA HIS A 413 -12.96 -0.19 -2.33
C HIS A 413 -12.56 -0.49 -0.88
N GLY A 414 -12.28 -1.75 -0.59
CA GLY A 414 -11.71 -2.14 0.70
C GLY A 414 -10.28 -1.65 0.86
N VAL A 415 -9.84 -1.45 2.08
CA VAL A 415 -8.46 -1.11 2.41
C VAL A 415 -8.01 -1.79 3.68
N GLY A 416 -6.74 -2.21 3.73
CA GLY A 416 -6.14 -2.89 4.87
C GLY A 416 -4.62 -2.90 4.80
N LEU A 417 -4.01 -3.92 4.19
CA LEU A 417 -2.58 -3.94 3.89
C LEU A 417 -2.26 -3.34 2.52
N CYS A 418 -3.26 -3.17 1.70
CA CYS A 418 -3.30 -2.54 0.38
C CYS A 418 -4.75 -2.18 0.09
N ASP A 419 -5.05 -1.72 -1.13
CA ASP A 419 -6.40 -1.74 -1.65
C ASP A 419 -6.84 -3.18 -1.83
N GLU A 420 -8.02 -3.49 -1.33
CA GLU A 420 -8.49 -4.88 -1.25
C GLU A 420 -10.00 -5.00 -1.45
N TRP A 421 -10.49 -6.23 -1.45
CA TRP A 421 -11.91 -6.54 -1.48
C TRP A 421 -12.68 -5.91 -0.29
N PRO A 422 -13.93 -5.39 -0.50
CA PRO A 422 -14.72 -5.41 -1.73
C PRO A 422 -14.52 -4.18 -2.61
N LEU A 423 -14.91 -4.29 -3.88
CA LEU A 423 -15.06 -3.13 -4.76
C LEU A 423 -16.55 -2.78 -4.93
N VAL A 424 -16.90 -1.52 -4.74
CA VAL A 424 -18.25 -0.97 -5.01
C VAL A 424 -18.20 -0.20 -6.31
N ALA A 425 -18.72 -0.80 -7.37
CA ALA A 425 -18.67 -0.22 -8.71
C ALA A 425 -19.75 0.85 -8.94
N TYR A 426 -19.51 1.77 -9.87
CA TYR A 426 -20.57 2.59 -10.43
C TYR A 426 -21.60 1.76 -11.18
N PRO A 427 -22.89 2.19 -11.29
CA PRO A 427 -23.96 1.40 -11.93
C PRO A 427 -23.64 0.98 -13.38
N ASP A 428 -22.92 1.79 -14.13
CA ASP A 428 -22.52 1.51 -15.52
C ASP A 428 -21.34 0.52 -15.66
N LYS A 429 -20.68 0.20 -14.56
CA LYS A 429 -19.54 -0.75 -14.50
C LYS A 429 -19.85 -2.01 -13.67
N ALA A 430 -20.97 -2.02 -12.97
CA ALA A 430 -21.33 -3.13 -12.08
C ALA A 430 -21.57 -4.43 -12.85
N VAL A 431 -21.00 -5.52 -12.34
CA VAL A 431 -21.23 -6.88 -12.85
C VAL A 431 -22.17 -7.60 -11.90
N ALA A 432 -23.32 -8.01 -12.38
CA ALA A 432 -24.32 -8.69 -11.57
C ALA A 432 -23.77 -9.98 -10.94
N GLY A 433 -23.96 -10.14 -9.64
CA GLY A 433 -23.50 -11.30 -8.86
C GLY A 433 -22.03 -11.25 -8.44
N ALA A 434 -21.26 -10.25 -8.84
CA ALA A 434 -19.84 -10.17 -8.47
C ALA A 434 -19.63 -9.85 -6.97
N TYR A 435 -20.53 -9.05 -6.40
CA TYR A 435 -20.41 -8.56 -5.02
C TYR A 435 -21.75 -8.62 -4.27
N ASP A 436 -22.46 -9.75 -4.33
CA ASP A 436 -23.73 -9.95 -3.60
C ASP A 436 -23.46 -10.24 -2.11
N TYR A 437 -22.85 -9.30 -1.43
CA TYR A 437 -22.47 -9.40 -0.02
C TYR A 437 -22.95 -8.17 0.76
N PRO A 438 -23.33 -8.37 2.05
CA PRO A 438 -23.60 -7.26 2.95
C PRO A 438 -22.29 -6.64 3.47
N LEU A 439 -22.36 -5.37 3.84
CA LEU A 439 -21.34 -4.77 4.69
C LEU A 439 -21.39 -5.39 6.09
N GLU A 440 -20.24 -5.66 6.66
CA GLU A 440 -20.08 -6.23 8.00
C GLU A 440 -19.26 -5.30 8.90
N PRO A 441 -19.52 -5.28 10.23
CA PRO A 441 -18.68 -4.54 11.17
C PRO A 441 -17.22 -4.97 11.07
N GLY A 442 -16.31 -4.01 11.12
CA GLY A 442 -14.88 -4.22 10.93
C GLY A 442 -14.41 -4.13 9.47
N MET A 443 -15.29 -4.01 8.49
CA MET A 443 -14.89 -3.62 7.14
C MET A 443 -14.40 -2.17 7.15
N VAL A 444 -13.35 -1.88 6.38
CA VAL A 444 -12.86 -0.53 6.14
C VAL A 444 -12.86 -0.29 4.64
N LEU A 445 -13.49 0.81 4.24
CA LEU A 445 -13.66 1.19 2.85
C LEU A 445 -13.07 2.58 2.61
N CYS A 446 -12.42 2.77 1.48
CA CYS A 446 -12.13 4.08 0.91
C CYS A 446 -13.34 4.54 0.11
N VAL A 447 -13.81 5.75 0.37
CA VAL A 447 -14.93 6.38 -0.35
C VAL A 447 -14.40 7.56 -1.12
N GLU A 448 -14.54 7.52 -2.44
CA GLU A 448 -13.73 8.36 -3.30
C GLU A 448 -14.49 9.01 -4.48
N ALA A 449 -13.92 10.07 -4.99
CA ALA A 449 -14.43 10.80 -6.15
C ALA A 449 -13.29 11.41 -6.97
N ALA A 450 -13.39 11.31 -8.30
CA ALA A 450 -12.66 12.15 -9.23
C ALA A 450 -13.67 12.97 -10.04
N VAL A 451 -13.52 14.31 -10.04
CA VAL A 451 -14.43 15.25 -10.67
C VAL A 451 -13.67 16.18 -11.61
N GLY A 452 -13.81 15.95 -12.91
CA GLY A 452 -13.21 16.73 -13.99
C GLY A 452 -14.00 16.60 -15.27
N GLU A 453 -13.89 17.56 -16.16
CA GLU A 453 -14.55 17.55 -17.47
C GLU A 453 -13.59 17.04 -18.56
N VAL A 454 -14.11 16.35 -19.58
CA VAL A 454 -13.30 15.96 -20.73
C VAL A 454 -12.70 17.19 -21.41
N GLY A 455 -11.38 17.22 -21.54
CA GLY A 455 -10.65 18.38 -22.09
C GLY A 455 -10.58 19.58 -21.16
N GLY A 456 -11.03 19.45 -19.92
CA GLY A 456 -10.85 20.45 -18.87
C GLY A 456 -9.39 20.59 -18.44
N ASP A 457 -9.09 21.68 -17.76
CA ASP A 457 -7.75 22.04 -17.32
C ASP A 457 -7.47 21.71 -15.84
N PHE A 458 -8.38 20.98 -15.18
CA PHE A 458 -8.24 20.51 -13.82
C PHE A 458 -9.15 19.32 -13.52
N SER A 459 -8.80 18.58 -12.46
CA SER A 459 -9.66 17.58 -11.81
C SER A 459 -9.50 17.68 -10.29
N ILE A 460 -10.59 17.43 -9.59
CA ILE A 460 -10.62 17.29 -8.13
C ILE A 460 -10.56 15.79 -7.80
N LYS A 461 -9.70 15.38 -6.90
CA LYS A 461 -9.66 14.02 -6.32
C LYS A 461 -9.84 14.13 -4.82
N LEU A 462 -10.82 13.44 -4.28
CA LEU A 462 -11.09 13.35 -2.85
C LEU A 462 -11.33 11.90 -2.45
N GLU A 463 -10.88 11.55 -1.25
CA GLU A 463 -11.05 10.22 -0.68
C GLU A 463 -10.93 10.24 0.84
N ASP A 464 -11.75 9.46 1.49
CA ASP A 464 -11.71 9.22 2.93
C ASP A 464 -11.85 7.74 3.25
N GLN A 465 -11.14 7.30 4.27
CA GLN A 465 -11.11 5.94 4.77
C GLN A 465 -12.14 5.76 5.91
N VAL A 466 -13.06 4.82 5.78
CA VAL A 466 -14.25 4.69 6.61
C VAL A 466 -14.38 3.29 7.20
N LEU A 467 -14.50 3.20 8.52
CA LEU A 467 -14.75 1.95 9.24
C LEU A 467 -16.26 1.71 9.37
N ILE A 468 -16.71 0.51 9.02
CA ILE A 468 -18.07 0.05 9.33
C ILE A 468 -18.10 -0.40 10.81
N THR A 469 -18.92 0.28 11.61
CA THR A 469 -19.11 -0.01 13.05
C THR A 469 -20.28 -0.97 13.28
N GLU A 470 -20.62 -1.28 14.53
CA GLU A 470 -21.75 -2.16 14.87
C GLU A 470 -23.12 -1.58 14.47
N ASP A 471 -23.24 -0.25 14.38
CA ASP A 471 -24.50 0.46 14.18
C ASP A 471 -24.46 1.54 13.06
N GLY A 472 -23.33 1.72 12.39
CA GLY A 472 -23.18 2.72 11.34
C GLY A 472 -21.78 2.72 10.75
N TYR A 473 -21.15 3.89 10.69
CA TYR A 473 -19.80 4.07 10.22
C TYR A 473 -19.03 5.12 11.02
N GLU A 474 -17.72 5.06 10.94
CA GLU A 474 -16.80 6.07 11.48
C GLU A 474 -15.79 6.47 10.40
N ASN A 475 -15.70 7.76 10.11
CA ASN A 475 -14.65 8.28 9.23
C ASN A 475 -13.31 8.27 9.97
N LEU A 476 -12.33 7.53 9.47
CA LEU A 476 -10.98 7.45 10.03
C LEU A 476 -10.07 8.57 9.50
N SER A 477 -10.45 9.22 8.39
CA SER A 477 -9.72 10.33 7.80
C SER A 477 -10.18 11.64 8.41
N THR A 478 -9.26 12.38 9.00
CA THR A 478 -9.55 13.67 9.67
C THR A 478 -8.87 14.85 9.02
N TYR A 479 -8.01 14.61 7.99
CA TYR A 479 -7.31 15.67 7.29
C TYR A 479 -8.29 16.60 6.57
N PRO A 480 -8.21 17.93 6.76
CA PRO A 480 -9.22 18.87 6.26
C PRO A 480 -9.22 18.99 4.73
N PHE A 481 -10.37 19.33 4.18
CA PHE A 481 -10.50 19.78 2.80
C PHE A 481 -10.03 21.23 2.65
N ASP A 482 -9.51 21.59 1.47
CA ASP A 482 -9.01 22.96 1.21
C ASP A 482 -10.14 23.99 1.35
N PRO A 483 -10.05 24.96 2.28
CA PRO A 483 -11.14 25.89 2.56
C PRO A 483 -11.43 26.82 1.39
N GLN A 484 -10.42 27.19 0.60
CA GLN A 484 -10.65 28.08 -0.56
C GLN A 484 -11.41 27.36 -1.67
N LEU A 485 -11.06 26.08 -1.94
CA LEU A 485 -11.81 25.26 -2.91
C LEU A 485 -13.21 24.91 -2.39
N MET A 486 -13.39 24.77 -1.07
CA MET A 486 -14.73 24.62 -0.48
C MET A 486 -15.57 25.92 -0.50
N GLY A 487 -14.97 27.06 -0.87
CA GLY A 487 -15.65 28.37 -0.86
C GLY A 487 -15.86 28.95 0.54
N ILE A 488 -15.08 28.47 1.51
CA ILE A 488 -15.08 28.98 2.90
C ILE A 488 -13.97 30.04 3.00
N GLU A 489 -14.34 31.30 3.33
CA GLU A 489 -13.40 32.42 3.45
C GLU A 489 -12.69 32.45 4.83
#